data_670f4a6ff8f6ec86a9e3244cecbd1238
#
_entry.id   670f4a6ff8f6ec86a9e3244cecbd1238
#
_cell.length_a   1.000
_cell.length_b   1.000
_cell.length_c   1.000
_cell.angle_alpha   90.00
_cell.angle_beta   90.00
_cell.angle_gamma   90.00
#
_symmetry.space_group_name_H-M   'P 1'
#
loop_
_entity.id
_entity.type
_entity.pdbx_description
1 polymer ?
#
loop_
_entity_poly.entity_id
_entity_poly.type
_entity_poly.pdbx_seq_one_letter_code
_entity_poly.pdbx_strand_id
1 'polypeptide(L)'
;MFLSRAVAFSQRRCFSSTPLGLSGHNKWSKIKEKKGANDAKKGAAHGKATRLIAVAVRSGGSPDPAKNITLANTIKRLREQDTPKDIIERALAKAASARDAKGEYLTYEALAHNVGFMIETLTENPKRTVGRVRELLNEHNARMASVAFMFNRVGLVKVAVPKEGITNDEVASKVTQVIETGLGADCLDFHPYPESEKEAVIDFTCEPTQLAALEAALAADGTCSVISAEQAYLPKDEAQVEDEDGEKVAKLVEDLRENEDVIRVTTTLDSLGSGSEDE
;
A
#
# COMPACT_ATOMS: atom_id res chain seq x y z
N MET A 1 43.30 25.59 89.74
CA MET A 1 44.08 25.79 88.55
C MET A 1 43.57 24.76 87.51
N PHE A 2 42.52 25.06 86.85
CA PHE A 2 42.04 24.19 85.77
C PHE A 2 41.53 25.06 84.61
N LEU A 3 42.25 24.98 83.52
CA LEU A 3 41.96 25.66 82.27
C LEU A 3 40.86 24.90 81.53
N SER A 4 39.71 25.55 81.34
CA SER A 4 38.64 25.05 80.51
C SER A 4 38.88 25.50 79.07
N ARG A 5 39.07 24.53 78.18
CA ARG A 5 39.28 24.71 76.74
C ARG A 5 37.92 24.66 76.03
N ALA A 6 37.47 25.81 75.54
CA ALA A 6 36.25 25.89 74.69
C ALA A 6 36.51 25.29 73.34
N VAL A 7 35.69 24.29 72.98
CA VAL A 7 35.69 23.71 71.67
C VAL A 7 34.63 24.42 70.77
N ALA A 8 35.12 25.13 69.76
CA ALA A 8 34.27 25.79 68.80
C ALA A 8 33.69 24.78 67.86
N PHE A 9 32.36 24.64 67.89
CA PHE A 9 31.61 23.79 66.94
C PHE A 9 31.42 24.57 65.66
N SER A 10 32.15 24.18 64.59
CA SER A 10 31.97 24.68 63.23
C SER A 10 30.73 24.06 62.64
N GLN A 11 29.66 24.82 62.51
CA GLN A 11 28.46 24.39 61.71
C GLN A 11 28.79 24.37 60.23
N ARG A 12 29.02 23.16 59.70
CA ARG A 12 29.04 22.95 58.25
C ARG A 12 27.62 23.09 57.70
N ARG A 13 27.36 24.14 56.94
CA ARG A 13 26.14 24.29 56.14
C ARG A 13 26.20 23.25 55.04
N CYS A 14 25.41 22.19 55.17
CA CYS A 14 25.11 21.31 54.05
C CYS A 14 24.26 22.08 53.04
N PHE A 15 24.82 22.41 51.91
CA PHE A 15 24.02 22.79 50.73
C PHE A 15 23.31 21.52 50.23
N SER A 16 22.04 21.40 50.57
CA SER A 16 21.13 20.47 49.94
C SER A 16 20.97 20.92 48.49
N SER A 17 21.68 20.25 47.58
CA SER A 17 21.38 20.34 46.15
C SER A 17 20.08 19.58 45.90
N THR A 18 18.96 20.28 45.94
CA THR A 18 17.72 19.79 45.39
C THR A 18 17.98 19.52 43.89
N PRO A 19 17.79 18.30 43.38
CA PRO A 19 17.83 18.09 41.96
C PRO A 19 16.68 18.92 41.37
N LEU A 20 17.03 19.89 40.53
CA LEU A 20 16.08 20.56 39.66
C LEU A 20 15.48 19.45 38.78
N GLY A 21 14.35 18.94 39.19
CA GLY A 21 13.53 18.09 38.36
C GLY A 21 13.18 18.90 37.10
N LEU A 22 13.95 18.71 36.06
CA LEU A 22 13.58 19.14 34.72
C LEU A 22 12.35 18.32 34.33
N SER A 23 11.17 18.76 34.80
CA SER A 23 9.89 18.21 34.36
C SER A 23 9.68 18.63 32.91
N GLY A 24 10.25 17.84 31.99
CA GLY A 24 10.10 17.99 30.53
C GLY A 24 8.69 17.72 30.01
N HIS A 25 7.66 17.97 30.81
CA HIS A 25 6.27 17.84 30.43
C HIS A 25 5.63 19.17 30.09
N ASN A 26 6.30 19.96 29.25
CA ASN A 26 5.68 21.14 28.71
C ASN A 26 4.62 20.72 27.71
N LYS A 27 3.36 21.16 27.89
CA LYS A 27 2.23 20.94 26.97
C LYS A 27 2.61 21.25 25.51
N TRP A 28 3.49 22.22 25.30
CA TRP A 28 4.02 22.61 23.99
C TRP A 28 4.94 21.56 23.36
N SER A 29 5.79 20.87 24.09
CA SER A 29 6.64 19.80 23.53
C SER A 29 5.79 18.62 23.05
N LYS A 30 4.76 18.22 23.81
CA LYS A 30 3.81 17.18 23.40
C LYS A 30 3.00 17.56 22.17
N ILE A 31 2.59 18.84 22.07
CA ILE A 31 1.88 19.34 20.88
C ILE A 31 2.81 19.36 19.68
N LYS A 32 4.06 19.78 19.84
CA LYS A 32 5.07 19.83 18.77
C LYS A 32 5.41 18.42 18.27
N GLU A 33 5.57 17.43 19.17
CA GLU A 33 5.80 16.03 18.81
C GLU A 33 4.60 15.45 18.05
N LYS A 34 3.37 15.61 18.56
CA LYS A 34 2.17 15.14 17.88
C LYS A 34 1.98 15.80 16.52
N LYS A 35 2.24 17.11 16.42
CA LYS A 35 2.16 17.82 15.15
C LYS A 35 3.23 17.33 14.17
N GLY A 36 4.47 17.16 14.63
CA GLY A 36 5.57 16.65 13.81
C GLY A 36 5.29 15.24 13.27
N ALA A 37 4.77 14.34 14.12
CA ALA A 37 4.39 12.99 13.71
C ALA A 37 3.23 13.00 12.69
N ASN A 38 2.20 13.84 12.90
CA ASN A 38 1.09 13.97 11.96
C ASN A 38 1.53 14.59 10.62
N ASP A 39 2.41 15.59 10.66
CA ASP A 39 2.94 16.23 9.45
C ASP A 39 3.83 15.26 8.65
N ALA A 40 4.61 14.39 9.34
CA ALA A 40 5.39 13.32 8.70
C ALA A 40 4.49 12.27 8.04
N LYS A 41 3.43 11.80 8.74
CA LYS A 41 2.44 10.86 8.17
C LYS A 41 1.75 11.45 6.93
N LYS A 42 1.31 12.70 6.98
CA LYS A 42 0.73 13.38 5.82
C LYS A 42 1.73 13.51 4.66
N GLY A 43 3.00 13.83 4.95
CA GLY A 43 4.05 13.90 3.95
C GLY A 43 4.28 12.56 3.25
N ALA A 44 4.33 11.45 4.01
CA ALA A 44 4.46 10.10 3.47
C ALA A 44 3.24 9.72 2.60
N ALA A 45 2.01 10.00 3.07
CA ALA A 45 0.78 9.76 2.31
C ALA A 45 0.77 10.53 0.98
N HIS A 46 1.19 11.81 0.99
CA HIS A 46 1.28 12.61 -0.24
C HIS A 46 2.36 12.07 -1.20
N GLY A 47 3.50 11.59 -0.68
CA GLY A 47 4.54 10.93 -1.44
C GLY A 47 4.00 9.67 -2.13
N LYS A 48 3.30 8.83 -1.36
CA LYS A 48 2.65 7.61 -1.86
C LYS A 48 1.62 7.93 -2.96
N ALA A 49 0.74 8.91 -2.74
CA ALA A 49 -0.24 9.37 -3.73
C ALA A 49 0.42 9.80 -5.05
N THR A 50 1.51 10.54 -4.98
CA THR A 50 2.28 10.98 -6.17
C THR A 50 2.82 9.78 -6.95
N ARG A 51 3.33 8.75 -6.26
CA ARG A 51 3.84 7.53 -6.91
C ARG A 51 2.73 6.69 -7.52
N LEU A 52 1.61 6.51 -6.82
CA LEU A 52 0.46 5.79 -7.36
C LEU A 52 -0.04 6.41 -8.66
N ILE A 53 -0.12 7.75 -8.73
CA ILE A 53 -0.47 8.47 -9.96
C ILE A 53 0.58 8.21 -11.07
N ALA A 54 1.87 8.27 -10.75
CA ALA A 54 2.93 8.01 -11.73
C ALA A 54 2.88 6.60 -12.29
N VAL A 55 2.60 5.61 -11.43
CA VAL A 55 2.40 4.21 -11.84
C VAL A 55 1.17 4.05 -12.73
N ALA A 56 0.03 4.62 -12.33
CA ALA A 56 -1.21 4.56 -13.10
C ALA A 56 -1.07 5.22 -14.47
N VAL A 57 -0.36 6.35 -14.59
CA VAL A 57 -0.04 6.99 -15.87
C VAL A 57 0.84 6.09 -16.74
N ARG A 58 1.82 5.43 -16.14
CA ARG A 58 2.75 4.56 -16.86
C ARG A 58 2.08 3.28 -17.35
N SER A 59 1.25 2.64 -16.51
CA SER A 59 0.53 1.41 -16.87
C SER A 59 -0.53 1.64 -17.94
N GLY A 60 -1.30 2.72 -17.83
CA GLY A 60 -2.35 3.06 -18.81
C GLY A 60 -1.87 3.91 -19.99
N GLY A 61 -0.57 4.25 -20.06
CA GLY A 61 0.07 4.93 -21.18
C GLY A 61 -0.38 6.38 -21.45
N SER A 62 -1.33 6.91 -20.66
CA SER A 62 -1.86 8.27 -20.84
C SER A 62 -1.97 9.02 -19.51
N PRO A 63 -1.53 10.31 -19.45
CA PRO A 63 -1.75 11.17 -18.28
C PRO A 63 -3.16 11.76 -18.23
N ASP A 64 -3.99 11.50 -19.24
CA ASP A 64 -5.37 11.97 -19.32
C ASP A 64 -6.31 10.95 -18.66
N PRO A 65 -6.98 11.29 -17.54
CA PRO A 65 -7.91 10.38 -16.87
C PRO A 65 -9.08 9.92 -17.75
N ALA A 66 -9.44 10.67 -18.77
CA ALA A 66 -10.50 10.29 -19.71
C ALA A 66 -10.08 9.13 -20.65
N LYS A 67 -8.77 8.92 -20.80
CA LYS A 67 -8.17 7.90 -21.66
C LYS A 67 -7.46 6.79 -20.88
N ASN A 68 -7.47 6.87 -19.57
CA ASN A 68 -6.78 5.94 -18.67
C ASN A 68 -7.67 5.63 -17.48
N ILE A 69 -8.39 4.51 -17.55
CA ILE A 69 -9.34 4.07 -16.53
C ILE A 69 -8.65 3.85 -15.19
N THR A 70 -7.47 3.21 -15.19
CA THR A 70 -6.68 2.96 -13.98
C THR A 70 -6.31 4.27 -13.28
N LEU A 71 -5.92 5.31 -14.05
CA LEU A 71 -5.63 6.63 -13.51
C LEU A 71 -6.89 7.32 -12.96
N ALA A 72 -8.02 7.24 -13.68
CA ALA A 72 -9.28 7.82 -13.23
C ALA A 72 -9.71 7.23 -11.87
N ASN A 73 -9.65 5.91 -11.74
CA ASN A 73 -10.00 5.20 -10.51
C ASN A 73 -8.99 5.47 -9.39
N THR A 74 -7.69 5.52 -9.71
CA THR A 74 -6.66 5.92 -8.72
C THR A 74 -6.93 7.32 -8.18
N ILE A 75 -7.28 8.28 -9.03
CA ILE A 75 -7.63 9.65 -8.61
C ILE A 75 -8.89 9.65 -7.74
N LYS A 76 -9.92 8.86 -8.11
CA LYS A 76 -11.16 8.74 -7.32
C LYS A 76 -10.83 8.23 -5.90
N ARG A 77 -10.08 7.13 -5.79
CA ARG A 77 -9.64 6.56 -4.51
C ARG A 77 -8.81 7.53 -3.67
N LEU A 78 -7.87 8.27 -4.28
CA LEU A 78 -7.07 9.26 -3.55
C LEU A 78 -7.91 10.44 -3.03
N ARG A 79 -8.99 10.80 -3.72
CA ARG A 79 -9.95 11.80 -3.22
C ARG A 79 -10.79 11.28 -2.06
N GLU A 80 -11.19 10.02 -2.09
CA GLU A 80 -11.89 9.33 -0.99
C GLU A 80 -11.00 9.20 0.25
N GLN A 81 -9.68 9.12 0.07
CA GLN A 81 -8.66 9.14 1.14
C GLN A 81 -8.25 10.56 1.58
N ASP A 82 -9.06 11.57 1.31
CA ASP A 82 -8.80 12.97 1.67
C ASP A 82 -7.47 13.55 1.16
N THR A 83 -6.94 13.01 0.04
CA THR A 83 -5.74 13.58 -0.58
C THR A 83 -6.06 14.95 -1.18
N PRO A 84 -5.32 16.03 -0.82
CA PRO A 84 -5.57 17.36 -1.32
C PRO A 84 -5.50 17.43 -2.86
N LYS A 85 -6.45 18.16 -3.46
CA LYS A 85 -6.57 18.31 -4.91
C LYS A 85 -5.30 18.84 -5.56
N ASP A 86 -4.61 19.78 -4.91
CA ASP A 86 -3.36 20.38 -5.40
C ASP A 86 -2.20 19.36 -5.45
N ILE A 87 -2.18 18.37 -4.58
CA ILE A 87 -1.21 17.27 -4.62
C ILE A 87 -1.48 16.39 -5.83
N ILE A 88 -2.74 16.03 -6.09
CA ILE A 88 -3.15 15.25 -7.25
C ILE A 88 -2.80 15.99 -8.56
N GLU A 89 -3.13 17.27 -8.66
CA GLU A 89 -2.84 18.08 -9.85
C GLU A 89 -1.33 18.23 -10.10
N ARG A 90 -0.53 18.44 -9.04
CA ARG A 90 0.94 18.49 -9.17
C ARG A 90 1.51 17.14 -9.59
N ALA A 91 0.99 16.04 -9.05
CA ALA A 91 1.42 14.70 -9.42
C ALA A 91 1.10 14.39 -10.89
N LEU A 92 -0.10 14.74 -11.35
CA LEU A 92 -0.51 14.62 -12.75
C LEU A 92 0.37 15.47 -13.69
N ALA A 93 0.62 16.73 -13.33
CA ALA A 93 1.51 17.61 -14.10
C ALA A 93 2.93 17.07 -14.18
N LYS A 94 3.46 16.54 -13.04
CA LYS A 94 4.76 15.88 -12.98
C LYS A 94 4.78 14.63 -13.86
N ALA A 95 3.76 13.78 -13.79
CA ALA A 95 3.66 12.56 -14.58
C ALA A 95 3.48 12.84 -16.08
N ALA A 96 2.74 13.90 -16.45
CA ALA A 96 2.54 14.32 -17.83
C ALA A 96 3.80 14.95 -18.46
N SER A 97 4.56 15.73 -17.67
CA SER A 97 5.81 16.34 -18.12
C SER A 97 6.99 15.36 -18.20
N ALA A 98 6.89 14.25 -17.49
CA ALA A 98 7.91 13.22 -17.40
C ALA A 98 7.84 12.23 -18.58
N ARG A 99 8.17 12.68 -19.79
CA ARG A 99 8.74 11.76 -20.82
C ARG A 99 10.01 11.05 -20.30
N ASP A 100 10.60 11.57 -19.23
CA ASP A 100 11.69 11.03 -18.43
C ASP A 100 11.25 10.94 -16.96
N ALA A 101 10.27 10.11 -16.64
CA ALA A 101 9.97 9.80 -15.25
C ALA A 101 11.23 9.20 -14.60
N LYS A 102 11.94 10.02 -13.83
CA LYS A 102 13.16 9.65 -13.09
C LYS A 102 12.79 8.69 -11.94
N GLY A 103 12.28 7.54 -12.27
CA GLY A 103 11.97 6.50 -11.31
C GLY A 103 12.16 5.15 -11.96
N GLU A 104 12.95 4.30 -11.32
CA GLU A 104 13.12 2.91 -11.69
C GLU A 104 12.08 2.06 -10.96
N TYR A 105 11.33 1.28 -11.73
CA TYR A 105 10.41 0.31 -11.17
C TYR A 105 11.19 -0.97 -10.88
N LEU A 106 11.25 -1.33 -9.61
CA LEU A 106 12.00 -2.50 -9.14
C LEU A 106 11.11 -3.38 -8.29
N THR A 107 11.28 -4.68 -8.43
CA THR A 107 10.64 -5.68 -7.59
C THR A 107 11.71 -6.32 -6.72
N TYR A 108 11.54 -6.26 -5.40
CA TYR A 108 12.36 -6.98 -4.44
C TYR A 108 11.62 -8.23 -3.98
N GLU A 109 12.39 -9.28 -3.79
CA GLU A 109 11.89 -10.58 -3.37
C GLU A 109 12.38 -10.89 -1.95
N ALA A 110 11.48 -11.35 -1.08
CA ALA A 110 11.82 -11.66 0.30
C ALA A 110 11.05 -12.88 0.82
N LEU A 111 11.56 -13.47 1.89
CA LEU A 111 10.96 -14.62 2.58
C LEU A 111 10.96 -14.35 4.08
N ALA A 112 9.80 -14.58 4.72
CA ALA A 112 9.63 -14.55 6.17
C ALA A 112 8.61 -15.63 6.58
N HIS A 113 8.84 -16.36 7.66
CA HIS A 113 7.90 -17.35 8.21
C HIS A 113 7.30 -18.28 7.15
N ASN A 114 8.11 -18.72 6.20
CA ASN A 114 7.70 -19.55 5.05
C ASN A 114 6.74 -18.85 4.05
N VAL A 115 6.52 -17.54 4.20
CA VAL A 115 5.74 -16.69 3.30
C VAL A 115 6.67 -15.96 2.33
N GLY A 116 6.40 -16.06 1.03
CA GLY A 116 7.07 -15.29 -0.01
C GLY A 116 6.47 -13.90 -0.15
N PHE A 117 7.32 -12.91 -0.45
CA PHE A 117 6.94 -11.50 -0.63
C PHE A 117 7.46 -10.99 -1.97
N MET A 118 6.58 -10.40 -2.78
CA MET A 118 6.92 -9.59 -3.93
C MET A 118 6.68 -8.12 -3.57
N ILE A 119 7.75 -7.33 -3.46
CA ILE A 119 7.73 -5.94 -3.03
C ILE A 119 8.02 -5.06 -4.24
N GLU A 120 6.97 -4.46 -4.79
CA GLU A 120 7.05 -3.58 -5.95
C GLU A 120 7.33 -2.14 -5.51
N THR A 121 8.35 -1.55 -6.09
CA THR A 121 8.80 -0.20 -5.72
C THR A 121 8.98 0.70 -6.94
N LEU A 122 8.78 2.00 -6.76
CA LEU A 122 9.15 3.04 -7.70
C LEU A 122 10.08 4.03 -7.02
N THR A 123 11.33 4.09 -7.44
CA THR A 123 12.34 4.90 -6.76
C THR A 123 13.27 5.62 -7.73
N GLU A 124 13.70 6.82 -7.33
CA GLU A 124 14.77 7.55 -8.00
C GLU A 124 16.18 7.13 -7.52
N ASN A 125 16.25 6.38 -6.39
CA ASN A 125 17.51 5.94 -5.80
C ASN A 125 17.44 4.48 -5.33
N PRO A 126 17.71 3.50 -6.22
CA PRO A 126 17.65 2.07 -5.90
C PRO A 126 18.50 1.65 -4.70
N LYS A 127 19.68 2.28 -4.53
CA LYS A 127 20.60 1.95 -3.42
C LYS A 127 20.02 2.33 -2.06
N ARG A 128 19.34 3.47 -1.97
CA ARG A 128 18.62 3.90 -0.76
C ARG A 128 17.47 2.94 -0.47
N THR A 129 16.64 2.67 -1.47
CA THR A 129 15.45 1.85 -1.33
C THR A 129 15.77 0.42 -0.90
N VAL A 130 16.76 -0.24 -1.56
CA VAL A 130 17.15 -1.60 -1.15
C VAL A 130 17.73 -1.63 0.27
N GLY A 131 18.43 -0.57 0.69
CA GLY A 131 18.91 -0.43 2.07
C GLY A 131 17.77 -0.38 3.06
N ARG A 132 16.77 0.46 2.79
CA ARG A 132 15.59 0.61 3.66
C ARG A 132 14.71 -0.64 3.70
N VAL A 133 14.48 -1.28 2.54
CA VAL A 133 13.75 -2.56 2.49
C VAL A 133 14.46 -3.64 3.32
N ARG A 134 15.80 -3.76 3.21
CA ARG A 134 16.57 -4.72 4.02
C ARG A 134 16.49 -4.43 5.50
N GLU A 135 16.52 -3.17 5.91
CA GLU A 135 16.37 -2.75 7.30
C GLU A 135 15.04 -3.23 7.87
N LEU A 136 13.92 -2.92 7.18
CA LEU A 136 12.58 -3.36 7.56
C LEU A 136 12.47 -4.89 7.61
N LEU A 137 13.01 -5.60 6.62
CA LEU A 137 13.02 -7.05 6.62
C LEU A 137 13.77 -7.62 7.84
N ASN A 138 14.94 -7.06 8.17
CA ASN A 138 15.73 -7.51 9.31
C ASN A 138 15.03 -7.27 10.66
N GLU A 139 14.32 -6.15 10.81
CA GLU A 139 13.52 -5.84 12.01
C GLU A 139 12.44 -6.90 12.29
N HIS A 140 11.93 -7.53 11.22
CA HIS A 140 10.90 -8.58 11.29
C HIS A 140 11.43 -10.02 11.09
N ASN A 141 12.73 -10.25 11.24
CA ASN A 141 13.38 -11.56 11.01
C ASN A 141 13.12 -12.13 9.60
N ALA A 142 12.87 -11.25 8.63
CA ALA A 142 12.73 -11.58 7.22
C ALA A 142 14.06 -11.41 6.48
N ARG A 143 14.18 -12.02 5.30
CA ARG A 143 15.39 -11.94 4.48
C ARG A 143 15.08 -11.76 3.01
N MET A 144 15.96 -11.09 2.29
CA MET A 144 15.94 -11.13 0.82
C MET A 144 16.20 -12.56 0.35
N ALA A 145 15.31 -13.08 -0.49
CA ALA A 145 15.40 -14.43 -1.05
C ALA A 145 14.67 -14.46 -2.39
N SER A 146 15.12 -15.29 -3.33
CA SER A 146 14.40 -15.45 -4.59
C SER A 146 13.15 -16.28 -4.37
N VAL A 147 11.98 -15.69 -4.59
CA VAL A 147 10.65 -16.28 -4.39
C VAL A 147 9.73 -16.11 -5.61
N ALA A 148 10.21 -15.53 -6.71
CA ALA A 148 9.43 -15.33 -7.92
C ALA A 148 8.78 -16.63 -8.45
N PHE A 149 9.41 -17.79 -8.22
CA PHE A 149 8.87 -19.09 -8.62
C PHE A 149 7.57 -19.46 -7.89
N MET A 150 7.29 -18.84 -6.74
CA MET A 150 6.06 -19.04 -5.94
C MET A 150 4.87 -18.25 -6.50
N PHE A 151 5.10 -17.37 -7.46
CA PHE A 151 4.10 -16.47 -8.02
C PHE A 151 3.93 -16.66 -9.53
N ASN A 152 2.71 -16.38 -10.01
CA ASN A 152 2.41 -16.18 -11.41
C ASN A 152 2.27 -14.68 -11.67
N ARG A 153 2.88 -14.19 -12.76
CA ARG A 153 2.64 -12.84 -13.24
C ARG A 153 1.47 -12.88 -14.21
N VAL A 154 0.39 -12.17 -13.87
CA VAL A 154 -0.85 -12.15 -14.63
C VAL A 154 -1.30 -10.72 -14.94
N GLY A 155 -2.16 -10.59 -15.95
CA GLY A 155 -3.02 -9.41 -16.08
C GLY A 155 -4.24 -9.60 -15.19
N LEU A 156 -4.58 -8.60 -14.40
CA LEU A 156 -5.72 -8.58 -13.47
C LEU A 156 -6.65 -7.43 -13.86
N VAL A 157 -7.90 -7.75 -14.18
CA VAL A 157 -8.96 -6.77 -14.45
C VAL A 157 -10.04 -6.94 -13.40
N LYS A 158 -10.26 -5.90 -12.60
CA LYS A 158 -11.33 -5.85 -11.60
C LYS A 158 -12.50 -5.06 -12.15
N VAL A 159 -13.69 -5.63 -12.08
CA VAL A 159 -14.92 -4.99 -12.53
C VAL A 159 -15.99 -4.97 -11.43
N ALA A 160 -16.87 -3.97 -11.48
CA ALA A 160 -18.05 -3.89 -10.63
C ALA A 160 -19.33 -3.93 -11.46
N VAL A 161 -20.29 -4.74 -11.02
CA VAL A 161 -21.65 -4.78 -11.55
C VAL A 161 -22.56 -4.09 -10.54
N PRO A 162 -23.23 -2.97 -10.88
CA PRO A 162 -24.09 -2.25 -9.95
C PRO A 162 -25.31 -3.08 -9.58
N LYS A 163 -25.67 -3.07 -8.27
CA LYS A 163 -26.86 -3.74 -7.72
C LYS A 163 -28.01 -2.78 -7.45
N GLU A 164 -27.76 -1.46 -7.51
CA GLU A 164 -28.79 -0.48 -7.17
C GLU A 164 -29.98 -0.52 -8.14
N GLY A 165 -31.17 -0.67 -7.59
CA GLY A 165 -32.45 -0.58 -8.32
C GLY A 165 -32.79 -1.81 -9.17
N ILE A 166 -32.08 -2.93 -9.00
CA ILE A 166 -32.31 -4.19 -9.73
C ILE A 166 -32.51 -5.37 -8.78
N THR A 167 -33.21 -6.39 -9.23
CA THR A 167 -33.47 -7.62 -8.46
C THR A 167 -32.24 -8.52 -8.42
N ASN A 168 -32.16 -9.43 -7.44
CA ASN A 168 -31.05 -10.39 -7.35
C ASN A 168 -30.93 -11.27 -8.61
N ASP A 169 -32.04 -11.62 -9.25
CA ASP A 169 -32.06 -12.42 -10.49
C ASP A 169 -31.46 -11.62 -11.69
N GLU A 170 -31.74 -10.31 -11.75
CA GLU A 170 -31.16 -9.44 -12.76
C GLU A 170 -29.65 -9.21 -12.51
N VAL A 171 -29.22 -9.10 -11.23
CA VAL A 171 -27.80 -9.06 -10.89
C VAL A 171 -27.09 -10.33 -11.34
N ALA A 172 -27.65 -11.50 -11.03
CA ALA A 172 -27.10 -12.79 -11.42
C ALA A 172 -27.00 -12.91 -12.95
N SER A 173 -28.01 -12.42 -13.68
CA SER A 173 -28.01 -12.40 -15.16
C SER A 173 -26.90 -11.51 -15.72
N LYS A 174 -26.72 -10.30 -15.16
CA LYS A 174 -25.64 -9.38 -15.54
C LYS A 174 -24.25 -9.94 -15.23
N VAL A 175 -24.07 -10.52 -14.05
CA VAL A 175 -22.82 -11.18 -13.65
C VAL A 175 -22.49 -12.31 -14.64
N THR A 176 -23.47 -13.12 -15.00
CA THR A 176 -23.27 -14.20 -16.00
C THR A 176 -22.84 -13.61 -17.35
N GLN A 177 -23.49 -12.56 -17.83
CA GLN A 177 -23.13 -11.89 -19.08
C GLN A 177 -21.68 -11.35 -19.03
N VAL A 178 -21.29 -10.70 -17.94
CA VAL A 178 -19.93 -10.17 -17.77
C VAL A 178 -18.89 -11.30 -17.77
N ILE A 179 -19.21 -12.44 -17.12
CA ILE A 179 -18.34 -13.64 -17.15
C ILE A 179 -18.22 -14.19 -18.57
N GLU A 180 -19.32 -14.30 -19.31
CA GLU A 180 -19.30 -14.76 -20.70
C GLU A 180 -18.45 -13.83 -21.59
N THR A 181 -18.56 -12.51 -21.39
CA THR A 181 -17.73 -11.52 -22.09
C THR A 181 -16.24 -11.71 -21.77
N GLY A 182 -15.90 -11.91 -20.49
CA GLY A 182 -14.51 -12.17 -20.06
C GLY A 182 -13.95 -13.46 -20.68
N LEU A 183 -14.72 -14.54 -20.66
CA LEU A 183 -14.34 -15.82 -21.27
C LEU A 183 -14.16 -15.68 -22.79
N GLY A 184 -15.01 -14.89 -23.46
CA GLY A 184 -14.86 -14.57 -24.87
C GLY A 184 -13.64 -13.73 -25.23
N ALA A 185 -13.03 -13.08 -24.24
CA ALA A 185 -11.83 -12.26 -24.36
C ALA A 185 -10.55 -12.95 -23.83
N ASP A 186 -10.51 -14.28 -23.84
CA ASP A 186 -9.37 -15.11 -23.42
C ASP A 186 -8.93 -14.89 -21.96
N CYS A 187 -9.88 -14.67 -21.02
CA CYS A 187 -9.53 -14.72 -19.61
C CYS A 187 -9.16 -16.16 -19.21
N LEU A 188 -8.16 -16.29 -18.34
CA LEU A 188 -7.69 -17.58 -17.80
C LEU A 188 -8.58 -18.07 -16.67
N ASP A 189 -8.98 -17.15 -15.80
CA ASP A 189 -9.80 -17.45 -14.62
C ASP A 189 -10.56 -16.20 -14.18
N PHE A 190 -11.62 -16.40 -13.40
CA PHE A 190 -12.37 -15.31 -12.80
C PHE A 190 -12.76 -15.65 -11.36
N HIS A 191 -12.76 -14.64 -10.50
CA HIS A 191 -13.15 -14.79 -9.11
C HIS A 191 -14.19 -13.74 -8.73
N PRO A 192 -15.46 -14.15 -8.44
CA PRO A 192 -16.45 -13.24 -7.89
C PRO A 192 -16.21 -13.05 -6.39
N TYR A 193 -16.19 -11.80 -5.94
CA TYR A 193 -16.10 -11.50 -4.51
C TYR A 193 -17.45 -11.70 -3.83
N PRO A 194 -17.45 -12.24 -2.59
CA PRO A 194 -18.63 -12.21 -1.77
C PRO A 194 -19.03 -10.76 -1.49
N GLU A 195 -20.22 -10.51 -1.69
CA GLU A 195 -21.11 -9.37 -1.65
C GLU A 195 -20.69 -8.10 -0.89
N SER A 196 -20.34 -7.06 -1.65
CA SER A 196 -20.68 -5.69 -1.23
C SER A 196 -22.20 -5.47 -1.41
N GLU A 197 -22.84 -4.73 -0.49
CA GLU A 197 -24.28 -4.41 -0.57
C GLU A 197 -24.66 -3.61 -1.83
N LYS A 198 -23.70 -2.88 -2.41
CA LYS A 198 -23.93 -1.95 -3.52
C LYS A 198 -23.53 -2.50 -4.89
N GLU A 199 -22.51 -3.34 -4.96
CA GLU A 199 -21.90 -3.79 -6.20
C GLU A 199 -21.46 -5.25 -6.09
N ALA A 200 -21.57 -6.01 -7.18
CA ALA A 200 -20.92 -7.29 -7.31
C ALA A 200 -19.56 -7.07 -7.99
N VAL A 201 -18.49 -7.43 -7.30
CA VAL A 201 -17.12 -7.26 -7.81
C VAL A 201 -16.62 -8.60 -8.34
N ILE A 202 -15.95 -8.57 -9.49
CA ILE A 202 -15.37 -9.75 -10.15
C ILE A 202 -13.94 -9.41 -10.57
N ASP A 203 -12.99 -10.26 -10.21
CA ASP A 203 -11.63 -10.21 -10.71
C ASP A 203 -11.49 -11.20 -11.87
N PHE A 204 -10.96 -10.72 -13.00
CA PHE A 204 -10.57 -11.53 -14.13
C PHE A 204 -9.07 -11.60 -14.26
N THR A 205 -8.54 -12.78 -14.49
CA THR A 205 -7.11 -12.98 -14.75
C THR A 205 -6.88 -13.36 -16.20
N CYS A 206 -5.80 -12.87 -16.80
CA CYS A 206 -5.39 -13.20 -18.16
C CYS A 206 -3.86 -13.23 -18.27
N GLU A 207 -3.35 -13.67 -19.40
CA GLU A 207 -1.94 -13.45 -19.73
C GLU A 207 -1.62 -11.96 -19.74
N PRO A 208 -0.43 -11.53 -19.22
CA PRO A 208 -0.06 -10.11 -19.14
C PRO A 208 -0.15 -9.36 -20.48
N THR A 209 0.00 -10.08 -21.60
CA THR A 209 -0.09 -9.54 -22.97
C THR A 209 -1.52 -9.28 -23.41
N GLN A 210 -2.51 -9.96 -22.83
CA GLN A 210 -3.93 -9.86 -23.18
C GLN A 210 -4.67 -8.82 -22.31
N LEU A 211 -4.01 -8.23 -21.32
CA LEU A 211 -4.61 -7.30 -20.36
C LEU A 211 -5.43 -6.17 -21.04
N ALA A 212 -4.87 -5.52 -22.06
CA ALA A 212 -5.53 -4.42 -22.75
C ALA A 212 -6.74 -4.89 -23.59
N ALA A 213 -6.69 -6.10 -24.15
CA ALA A 213 -7.79 -6.66 -24.91
C ALA A 213 -8.96 -7.04 -24.00
N LEU A 214 -8.68 -7.67 -22.86
CA LEU A 214 -9.67 -8.04 -21.85
C LEU A 214 -10.32 -6.79 -21.22
N GLU A 215 -9.52 -5.77 -20.86
CA GLU A 215 -10.02 -4.49 -20.36
C GLU A 215 -10.99 -3.84 -21.38
N ALA A 216 -10.60 -3.77 -22.65
CA ALA A 216 -11.43 -3.18 -23.71
C ALA A 216 -12.74 -3.95 -23.92
N ALA A 217 -12.70 -5.27 -23.89
CA ALA A 217 -13.88 -6.10 -24.04
C ALA A 217 -14.88 -5.91 -22.89
N LEU A 218 -14.41 -5.93 -21.65
CA LEU A 218 -15.23 -5.71 -20.45
C LEU A 218 -15.77 -4.29 -20.37
N ALA A 219 -14.99 -3.28 -20.79
CA ALA A 219 -15.46 -1.89 -20.86
C ALA A 219 -16.51 -1.66 -21.95
N ALA A 220 -16.48 -2.42 -23.04
CA ALA A 220 -17.44 -2.32 -24.14
C ALA A 220 -18.78 -3.00 -23.84
N ASP A 221 -18.83 -3.97 -22.91
CA ASP A 221 -20.04 -4.69 -22.52
C ASP A 221 -21.14 -3.75 -21.97
N GLY A 222 -20.78 -2.71 -21.25
CA GLY A 222 -21.70 -1.71 -20.71
C GLY A 222 -22.55 -2.18 -19.52
N THR A 223 -22.46 -3.45 -19.11
CA THR A 223 -23.17 -4.01 -17.96
C THR A 223 -22.36 -3.90 -16.67
N CYS A 224 -21.04 -3.70 -16.78
CA CYS A 224 -20.13 -3.52 -15.68
C CYS A 224 -19.29 -2.24 -15.84
N SER A 225 -18.65 -1.82 -14.79
CA SER A 225 -17.63 -0.78 -14.79
C SER A 225 -16.27 -1.37 -14.45
N VAL A 226 -15.24 -1.06 -15.24
CA VAL A 226 -13.86 -1.47 -14.93
C VAL A 226 -13.34 -0.60 -13.79
N ILE A 227 -12.96 -1.25 -12.67
CA ILE A 227 -12.37 -0.58 -11.49
C ILE A 227 -10.87 -0.40 -11.70
N SER A 228 -10.17 -1.47 -12.11
CA SER A 228 -8.74 -1.43 -12.36
C SER A 228 -8.33 -2.48 -13.40
N ALA A 229 -7.27 -2.18 -14.14
CA ALA A 229 -6.62 -3.11 -15.05
C ALA A 229 -5.11 -2.95 -14.87
N GLU A 230 -4.43 -4.00 -14.39
CA GLU A 230 -3.01 -3.93 -14.06
C GLU A 230 -2.34 -5.30 -14.13
N GLN A 231 -1.02 -5.29 -14.23
CA GLN A 231 -0.25 -6.52 -14.05
C GLN A 231 -0.03 -6.75 -12.56
N ALA A 232 -0.25 -7.98 -12.11
CA ALA A 232 -0.13 -8.37 -10.72
C ALA A 232 0.65 -9.68 -10.56
N TYR A 233 1.18 -9.90 -9.37
CA TYR A 233 1.70 -11.21 -8.96
C TYR A 233 0.61 -11.92 -8.16
N LEU A 234 0.29 -13.15 -8.52
CA LEU A 234 -0.61 -14.01 -7.77
C LEU A 234 0.15 -15.23 -7.27
N PRO A 235 -0.02 -15.66 -6.01
CA PRO A 235 0.59 -16.88 -5.53
C PRO A 235 0.09 -18.08 -6.33
N LYS A 236 0.97 -19.05 -6.58
CA LYS A 236 0.61 -20.34 -7.17
C LYS A 236 -0.13 -21.22 -6.18
N ASP A 237 0.36 -21.20 -4.95
CA ASP A 237 -0.18 -21.94 -3.83
C ASP A 237 -0.23 -21.01 -2.63
N GLU A 238 -1.33 -21.05 -1.88
CA GLU A 238 -1.50 -20.28 -0.67
C GLU A 238 -0.63 -20.86 0.45
N ALA A 239 0.20 -20.02 1.07
CA ALA A 239 1.03 -20.46 2.20
C ALA A 239 0.15 -20.65 3.43
N GLN A 240 0.35 -21.77 4.13
CA GLN A 240 -0.26 -21.99 5.43
C GLN A 240 0.72 -21.54 6.51
N VAL A 241 0.25 -20.69 7.41
CA VAL A 241 1.01 -20.16 8.55
C VAL A 241 0.19 -20.31 9.83
N GLU A 242 0.87 -20.41 10.95
CA GLU A 242 0.23 -20.33 12.26
C GLU A 242 -0.22 -18.89 12.54
N ASP A 243 -1.26 -18.71 13.35
CA ASP A 243 -1.86 -17.37 13.64
C ASP A 243 -0.81 -16.38 14.13
N GLU A 244 0.13 -16.81 15.00
CA GLU A 244 1.19 -15.95 15.52
C GLU A 244 2.16 -15.46 14.44
N ASP A 245 2.49 -16.29 13.46
CA ASP A 245 3.34 -15.91 12.33
C ASP A 245 2.56 -15.09 11.31
N GLY A 246 1.25 -15.32 11.16
CA GLY A 246 0.34 -14.48 10.37
C GLY A 246 0.33 -13.03 10.86
N GLU A 247 0.23 -12.80 12.19
CA GLU A 247 0.30 -11.46 12.78
C GLU A 247 1.65 -10.77 12.50
N LYS A 248 2.77 -11.51 12.59
CA LYS A 248 4.10 -10.98 12.28
C LYS A 248 4.23 -10.60 10.81
N VAL A 249 3.68 -11.42 9.90
CA VAL A 249 3.63 -11.14 8.46
C VAL A 249 2.78 -9.91 8.18
N ALA A 250 1.59 -9.79 8.76
CA ALA A 250 0.71 -8.64 8.59
C ALA A 250 1.40 -7.34 9.02
N LYS A 251 2.10 -7.35 10.16
CA LYS A 251 2.86 -6.20 10.62
C LYS A 251 4.00 -5.84 9.68
N LEU A 252 4.75 -6.82 9.16
CA LEU A 252 5.79 -6.57 8.16
C LEU A 252 5.20 -5.94 6.88
N VAL A 253 4.04 -6.42 6.41
CA VAL A 253 3.34 -5.86 5.25
C VAL A 253 2.96 -4.39 5.51
N GLU A 254 2.44 -4.08 6.70
CA GLU A 254 2.08 -2.71 7.10
C GLU A 254 3.32 -1.79 7.08
N ASP A 255 4.41 -2.18 7.74
CA ASP A 255 5.65 -1.41 7.80
C ASP A 255 6.29 -1.22 6.41
N LEU A 256 6.22 -2.25 5.54
CA LEU A 256 6.65 -2.13 4.15
C LEU A 256 5.76 -1.16 3.35
N ARG A 257 4.43 -1.21 3.55
CA ARG A 257 3.48 -0.30 2.89
C ARG A 257 3.62 1.15 3.35
N GLU A 258 4.10 1.39 4.57
CA GLU A 258 4.42 2.74 5.06
C GLU A 258 5.64 3.35 4.34
N ASN A 259 6.52 2.53 3.77
CA ASN A 259 7.67 3.03 3.03
C ASN A 259 7.22 3.77 1.77
N GLU A 260 7.68 5.01 1.64
CA GLU A 260 7.27 5.90 0.54
C GLU A 260 7.64 5.39 -0.86
N ASP A 261 8.69 4.57 -1.01
CA ASP A 261 9.10 4.02 -2.30
C ASP A 261 8.34 2.74 -2.67
N VAL A 262 7.63 2.09 -1.72
CA VAL A 262 6.85 0.87 -1.94
C VAL A 262 5.47 1.22 -2.50
N ILE A 263 5.12 0.56 -3.61
CA ILE A 263 3.84 0.73 -4.30
C ILE A 263 2.87 -0.36 -3.88
N ARG A 264 3.37 -1.61 -3.90
CA ARG A 264 2.59 -2.81 -3.60
C ARG A 264 3.46 -3.84 -2.90
N VAL A 265 2.85 -4.54 -1.98
CA VAL A 265 3.40 -5.75 -1.37
C VAL A 265 2.40 -6.87 -1.61
N THR A 266 2.83 -7.92 -2.28
CA THR A 266 2.05 -9.15 -2.50
C THR A 266 2.73 -10.29 -1.77
N THR A 267 1.95 -11.11 -1.07
CA THR A 267 2.45 -12.25 -0.30
C THR A 267 1.86 -13.55 -0.80
N THR A 268 2.43 -14.68 -0.42
CA THR A 268 1.84 -15.99 -0.70
C THR A 268 0.62 -16.30 0.18
N LEU A 269 0.19 -15.37 1.05
CA LEU A 269 -1.08 -15.42 1.78
C LEU A 269 -2.21 -14.72 1.03
N ASP A 270 -1.89 -13.88 0.03
CA ASP A 270 -2.87 -13.14 -0.75
C ASP A 270 -3.49 -14.05 -1.80
N SER A 271 -4.67 -14.60 -1.55
CA SER A 271 -5.44 -15.34 -2.55
C SER A 271 -6.26 -14.39 -3.43
N LEU A 272 -6.67 -14.87 -4.65
CA LEU A 272 -7.74 -14.22 -5.41
C LEU A 272 -8.99 -14.16 -4.52
N GLY A 273 -9.48 -12.97 -4.23
CA GLY A 273 -10.61 -12.78 -3.32
C GLY A 273 -10.24 -12.20 -1.95
N SER A 274 -9.00 -12.27 -1.49
CA SER A 274 -8.52 -11.44 -0.40
C SER A 274 -8.29 -10.03 -0.93
N GLY A 275 -9.39 -9.30 -1.16
CA GLY A 275 -9.29 -7.89 -1.46
C GLY A 275 -8.47 -7.23 -0.38
N SER A 276 -7.44 -6.47 -0.74
CA SER A 276 -6.84 -5.54 0.17
C SER A 276 -7.98 -4.73 0.78
N GLU A 277 -8.37 -5.06 2.00
CA GLU A 277 -9.19 -4.22 2.86
C GLU A 277 -8.35 -2.98 3.15
N ASP A 278 -8.26 -2.11 2.15
CA ASP A 278 -7.87 -0.72 2.34
C ASP A 278 -9.18 0.02 2.68
N GLU A 279 -9.71 -0.22 3.93
CA GLU A 279 -10.58 0.73 4.61
C GLU A 279 -9.83 2.00 4.99
#